data_91d8ca7820c9d6f6a57691bf704e2ee5
#
_entry.id   91d8ca7820c9d6f6a57691bf704e2ee5
#
_cell.length_a   1.000
_cell.length_b   1.000
_cell.length_c   1.000
_cell.angle_alpha   90.00
_cell.angle_beta   90.00
_cell.angle_gamma   90.00
#
_symmetry.space_group_name_H-M   'P 1'
#
loop_
_entity.id
_entity.type
_entity.pdbx_description
1 polymer ?
#
loop_
_entity_poly.entity_id
_entity_poly.type
_entity_poly.pdbx_seq_one_letter_code
_entity_poly.pdbx_strand_id
1 'polypeptide(L)'
;MPLPDTLAMMRQLISVPSVSSVSPDIDMGNLKVIELLASWLQELNFTVDILPLKNSPEKANLVATLGRGQGGLVLSGHTDTVPFDENLWNYNPLTLTEADNRLYGMGTSDMKGFFALAISAARKFSKNDMSEPLLIVATADEESTMHGARELAASGRLQARRVLIGEPTGLRPVHMHKGMMMESVHLHGCSGHSSDPSLGNNAMEGMHSIIG
;
A
#
# COMPACT_ATOMS: atom_id res chain seq x y z
N MET A 1 24.49 9.61 -5.11
CA MET A 1 23.91 10.98 -5.21
C MET A 1 23.35 11.36 -3.85
N PRO A 2 23.36 12.63 -3.43
CA PRO A 2 22.80 12.97 -2.11
C PRO A 2 21.32 12.61 -2.06
N LEU A 3 20.87 12.14 -0.90
CA LEU A 3 19.48 11.78 -0.64
C LEU A 3 18.55 12.95 -1.02
N PRO A 4 17.50 12.75 -1.83
CA PRO A 4 16.55 13.79 -2.19
C PRO A 4 15.87 14.41 -0.95
N ASP A 5 15.35 15.60 -1.08
CA ASP A 5 14.48 16.18 -0.05
C ASP A 5 13.11 15.50 -0.04
N THR A 6 12.29 15.82 0.96
CA THR A 6 10.99 15.16 1.17
C THR A 6 10.06 15.28 -0.03
N LEU A 7 9.98 16.49 -0.65
CA LEU A 7 9.11 16.70 -1.81
C LEU A 7 9.65 15.99 -3.06
N ALA A 8 10.96 15.99 -3.25
CA ALA A 8 11.59 15.26 -4.35
C ALA A 8 11.39 13.74 -4.21
N MET A 9 11.48 13.19 -2.99
CA MET A 9 11.12 11.78 -2.74
C MET A 9 9.64 11.52 -3.05
N MET A 10 8.72 12.38 -2.59
CA MET A 10 7.29 12.24 -2.91
C MET A 10 7.04 12.27 -4.41
N ARG A 11 7.65 13.23 -5.15
CA ARG A 11 7.51 13.28 -6.61
C ARG A 11 7.92 11.97 -7.27
N GLN A 12 9.04 11.40 -6.85
CA GLN A 12 9.51 10.13 -7.41
C GLN A 12 8.57 8.98 -7.07
N LEU A 13 8.10 8.87 -5.81
CA LEU A 13 7.17 7.81 -5.40
C LEU A 13 5.82 7.89 -6.13
N ILE A 14 5.27 9.10 -6.28
CA ILE A 14 3.99 9.31 -6.94
C ILE A 14 4.08 9.04 -8.45
N SER A 15 5.21 9.34 -9.09
CA SER A 15 5.39 9.10 -10.52
C SER A 15 5.51 7.63 -10.91
N VAL A 16 5.69 6.74 -9.97
CA VAL A 16 5.75 5.28 -10.21
C VAL A 16 4.38 4.67 -9.96
N PRO A 17 3.65 4.21 -10.99
CA PRO A 17 2.40 3.49 -10.78
C PRO A 17 2.66 2.14 -10.09
N SER A 18 1.77 1.78 -9.16
CA SER A 18 1.83 0.55 -8.38
C SER A 18 0.43 0.15 -7.93
N VAL A 19 -0.48 0.08 -8.88
CA VAL A 19 -1.89 -0.28 -8.62
C VAL A 19 -1.99 -1.73 -8.17
N SER A 20 -2.70 -1.96 -7.06
CA SER A 20 -3.06 -3.31 -6.61
C SER A 20 -4.51 -3.61 -6.96
N SER A 21 -4.75 -4.76 -7.56
CA SER A 21 -6.09 -5.18 -7.96
C SER A 21 -6.23 -6.70 -7.93
N VAL A 22 -7.46 -7.15 -7.67
CA VAL A 22 -7.84 -8.56 -7.86
C VAL A 22 -8.03 -8.92 -9.34
N SER A 23 -8.14 -7.93 -10.21
CA SER A 23 -8.19 -8.11 -11.67
C SER A 23 -6.77 -8.09 -12.23
N PRO A 24 -6.28 -9.18 -12.84
CA PRO A 24 -4.93 -9.24 -13.38
C PRO A 24 -4.66 -8.20 -14.50
N ASP A 25 -5.71 -7.74 -15.18
CA ASP A 25 -5.57 -6.82 -16.32
C ASP A 25 -5.09 -5.41 -15.89
N ILE A 26 -5.30 -5.04 -14.64
CA ILE A 26 -4.95 -3.72 -14.09
C ILE A 26 -4.02 -3.80 -12.88
N ASP A 27 -3.71 -5.01 -12.43
CA ASP A 27 -2.78 -5.23 -11.33
C ASP A 27 -1.34 -4.94 -11.75
N MET A 28 -0.57 -4.28 -10.90
CA MET A 28 0.80 -3.85 -11.18
C MET A 28 1.76 -4.32 -10.10
N GLY A 29 3.00 -4.53 -10.49
CA GLY A 29 4.10 -4.76 -9.55
C GLY A 29 4.53 -3.49 -8.83
N ASN A 30 5.11 -3.64 -7.63
CA ASN A 30 5.61 -2.54 -6.81
C ASN A 30 7.15 -2.43 -6.79
N LEU A 31 7.87 -3.29 -7.52
CA LEU A 31 9.35 -3.39 -7.43
C LEU A 31 10.06 -2.05 -7.62
N LYS A 32 9.60 -1.20 -8.57
CA LYS A 32 10.21 0.12 -8.79
C LYS A 32 10.07 1.04 -7.57
N VAL A 33 8.96 0.98 -6.84
CA VAL A 33 8.79 1.72 -5.59
C VAL A 33 9.73 1.17 -4.52
N ILE A 34 9.81 -0.15 -4.41
CA ILE A 34 10.72 -0.85 -3.48
C ILE A 34 12.19 -0.48 -3.75
N GLU A 35 12.61 -0.44 -5.01
CA GLU A 35 13.97 -0.06 -5.42
C GLU A 35 14.31 1.39 -5.02
N LEU A 36 13.38 2.34 -5.21
CA LEU A 36 13.56 3.71 -4.75
C LEU A 36 13.75 3.77 -3.23
N LEU A 37 12.85 3.13 -2.48
CA LEU A 37 12.94 3.09 -1.02
C LEU A 37 14.24 2.43 -0.56
N ALA A 38 14.62 1.30 -1.15
CA ALA A 38 15.85 0.58 -0.83
C ALA A 38 17.08 1.46 -1.04
N SER A 39 17.15 2.16 -2.17
CA SER A 39 18.29 3.04 -2.49
C SER A 39 18.46 4.16 -1.46
N TRP A 40 17.39 4.82 -1.07
CA TRP A 40 17.43 5.91 -0.09
C TRP A 40 17.76 5.43 1.31
N LEU A 41 17.23 4.28 1.71
CA LEU A 41 17.47 3.69 3.02
C LEU A 41 18.90 3.17 3.16
N GLN A 42 19.47 2.61 2.09
CA GLN A 42 20.88 2.23 2.05
C GLN A 42 21.81 3.44 2.19
N GLU A 43 21.50 4.58 1.57
CA GLU A 43 22.27 5.82 1.75
C GLU A 43 22.25 6.32 3.22
N LEU A 44 21.17 6.01 3.95
CA LEU A 44 21.05 6.29 5.39
C LEU A 44 21.65 5.19 6.30
N ASN A 45 22.39 4.25 5.73
CA ASN A 45 23.01 3.12 6.43
C ASN A 45 22.02 2.15 7.09
N PHE A 46 20.79 2.05 6.57
CA PHE A 46 19.92 0.93 6.90
C PHE A 46 20.44 -0.36 6.27
N THR A 47 20.31 -1.46 6.97
CA THR A 47 20.36 -2.80 6.36
C THR A 47 19.00 -3.06 5.71
N VAL A 48 19.00 -3.34 4.41
CA VAL A 48 17.75 -3.46 3.62
C VAL A 48 17.61 -4.89 3.12
N ASP A 49 16.49 -5.50 3.44
CA ASP A 49 16.04 -6.80 2.94
C ASP A 49 14.85 -6.59 2.01
N ILE A 50 14.98 -6.97 0.74
CA ILE A 50 13.88 -7.03 -0.22
C ILE A 50 13.39 -8.47 -0.26
N LEU A 51 12.08 -8.66 -0.04
CA LEU A 51 11.44 -9.94 0.14
C LEU A 51 10.38 -10.14 -0.97
N PRO A 52 10.73 -10.74 -2.12
CA PRO A 52 9.76 -11.03 -3.18
C PRO A 52 8.63 -11.91 -2.67
N LEU A 53 7.40 -11.64 -3.13
CA LEU A 53 6.25 -12.47 -2.80
C LEU A 53 6.32 -13.80 -3.57
N LYS A 54 5.92 -14.89 -2.92
CA LYS A 54 6.09 -16.26 -3.46
C LYS A 54 5.44 -16.49 -4.81
N ASN A 55 4.24 -15.93 -5.01
CA ASN A 55 3.43 -16.18 -6.20
C ASN A 55 3.33 -14.95 -7.12
N SER A 56 4.04 -13.87 -6.81
CA SER A 56 4.01 -12.60 -7.54
C SER A 56 5.41 -11.99 -7.56
N PRO A 57 6.32 -12.51 -8.41
CA PRO A 57 7.73 -12.10 -8.40
C PRO A 57 7.95 -10.63 -8.78
N GLU A 58 6.96 -9.98 -9.39
CA GLU A 58 6.91 -8.53 -9.68
C GLU A 58 6.55 -7.69 -8.45
N LYS A 59 6.25 -8.33 -7.31
CA LYS A 59 5.89 -7.69 -6.05
C LYS A 59 6.84 -8.12 -4.93
N ALA A 60 7.16 -7.18 -4.06
CA ALA A 60 8.01 -7.46 -2.89
C ALA A 60 7.60 -6.62 -1.69
N ASN A 61 7.90 -7.14 -0.52
CA ASN A 61 8.00 -6.36 0.70
C ASN A 61 9.44 -5.85 0.87
N LEU A 62 9.60 -4.78 1.65
CA LEU A 62 10.90 -4.29 2.09
C LEU A 62 10.91 -4.20 3.61
N VAL A 63 11.99 -4.65 4.21
CA VAL A 63 12.30 -4.44 5.62
C VAL A 63 13.67 -3.78 5.71
N ALA A 64 13.70 -2.56 6.21
CA ALA A 64 14.95 -1.83 6.41
C ALA A 64 15.15 -1.56 7.90
N THR A 65 16.37 -1.84 8.39
CA THR A 65 16.69 -1.76 9.82
C THR A 65 17.87 -0.83 10.07
N LEU A 66 17.70 0.15 10.94
CA LEU A 66 18.77 1.00 11.48
C LEU A 66 18.97 0.66 12.96
N GLY A 67 20.22 0.44 13.35
CA GLY A 67 20.57 0.03 14.72
C GLY A 67 20.60 -1.48 14.90
N ARG A 68 20.64 -1.93 16.15
CA ARG A 68 20.77 -3.35 16.54
C ARG A 68 19.95 -3.64 17.79
N GLY A 69 19.70 -4.93 18.07
CA GLY A 69 19.01 -5.39 19.25
C GLY A 69 17.60 -5.88 18.95
N GLN A 70 16.84 -6.08 20.01
CA GLN A 70 15.45 -6.52 19.97
C GLN A 70 14.50 -5.38 20.32
N GLY A 71 13.24 -5.49 19.91
CA GLY A 71 12.23 -4.48 20.17
C GLY A 71 12.26 -3.37 19.13
N GLY A 72 12.20 -2.11 19.58
CA GLY A 72 12.27 -0.94 18.71
C GLY A 72 10.91 -0.51 18.13
N LEU A 73 10.99 0.38 17.13
CA LEU A 73 9.86 0.99 16.47
C LEU A 73 9.85 0.59 14.99
N VAL A 74 8.72 0.10 14.52
CA VAL A 74 8.44 -0.06 13.09
C VAL A 74 7.63 1.14 12.60
N LEU A 75 8.08 1.75 11.50
CA LEU A 75 7.30 2.66 10.66
C LEU A 75 6.84 1.86 9.45
N SER A 76 5.55 1.54 9.39
CA SER A 76 4.98 0.65 8.37
C SER A 76 4.03 1.36 7.44
N GLY A 77 4.05 0.96 6.19
CA GLY A 77 3.10 1.39 5.16
C GLY A 77 3.05 0.41 3.99
N HIS A 78 2.10 0.64 3.07
CA HIS A 78 2.01 -0.06 1.81
C HIS A 78 2.51 0.79 0.65
N THR A 79 2.92 0.12 -0.43
CA THR A 79 3.50 0.75 -1.61
C THR A 79 2.56 0.78 -2.79
N ASP A 80 1.48 0.06 -2.70
CA ASP A 80 0.43 -0.02 -3.70
C ASP A 80 -0.59 1.11 -3.56
N THR A 81 -1.45 1.23 -4.54
CA THR A 81 -2.55 2.19 -4.62
C THR A 81 -3.76 1.51 -5.25
N VAL A 82 -4.94 2.05 -4.97
CA VAL A 82 -6.18 1.60 -5.65
C VAL A 82 -6.14 1.92 -7.15
N PRO A 83 -6.93 1.20 -7.98
CA PRO A 83 -7.21 1.60 -9.36
C PRO A 83 -7.85 2.99 -9.41
N PHE A 84 -7.54 3.76 -10.46
CA PHE A 84 -8.07 5.10 -10.63
C PHE A 84 -8.50 5.36 -12.08
N ASP A 85 -9.47 6.25 -12.26
CA ASP A 85 -9.87 6.79 -13.56
C ASP A 85 -9.34 8.21 -13.68
N GLU A 86 -8.41 8.43 -14.62
CA GLU A 86 -7.76 9.74 -14.83
C GLU A 86 -8.77 10.85 -15.14
N ASN A 87 -9.92 10.52 -15.74
CA ASN A 87 -10.95 11.50 -16.08
C ASN A 87 -11.68 12.07 -14.85
N LEU A 88 -11.56 11.42 -13.69
CA LEU A 88 -12.11 11.89 -12.42
C LEU A 88 -11.15 12.76 -11.62
N TRP A 89 -9.93 12.98 -12.11
CA TRP A 89 -8.90 13.77 -11.44
C TRP A 89 -8.78 15.18 -12.03
N ASN A 90 -8.67 16.18 -11.17
CA ASN A 90 -8.41 17.55 -11.60
C ASN A 90 -6.93 17.78 -11.99
N TYR A 91 -6.03 16.95 -11.49
CA TYR A 91 -4.61 16.94 -11.77
C TYR A 91 -4.18 15.54 -12.19
N ASN A 92 -3.07 15.42 -12.92
CA ASN A 92 -2.54 14.10 -13.27
C ASN A 92 -2.21 13.29 -11.99
N PRO A 93 -2.83 12.12 -11.77
CA PRO A 93 -2.65 11.32 -10.55
C PRO A 93 -1.22 10.82 -10.33
N LEU A 94 -0.43 10.68 -11.40
CA LEU A 94 0.96 10.23 -11.34
C LEU A 94 1.98 11.39 -11.32
N THR A 95 1.49 12.61 -11.10
CA THR A 95 2.35 13.80 -10.98
C THR A 95 2.03 14.54 -9.70
N LEU A 96 3.03 14.66 -8.81
CA LEU A 96 2.84 15.43 -7.58
C LEU A 96 2.61 16.91 -7.93
N THR A 97 1.40 17.40 -7.70
CA THR A 97 1.01 18.78 -7.95
C THR A 97 0.85 19.53 -6.63
N GLU A 98 1.50 20.69 -6.55
CA GLU A 98 1.40 21.59 -5.40
C GLU A 98 0.42 22.73 -5.77
N ALA A 99 -0.74 22.76 -5.12
CA ALA A 99 -1.75 23.80 -5.31
C ALA A 99 -2.53 24.01 -3.99
N ASP A 100 -2.99 25.22 -3.76
CA ASP A 100 -3.83 25.59 -2.60
C ASP A 100 -3.29 25.13 -1.24
N ASN A 101 -1.97 25.19 -1.08
CA ASN A 101 -1.25 24.71 0.11
C ASN A 101 -1.49 23.20 0.40
N ARG A 102 -1.68 22.42 -0.65
CA ARG A 102 -1.89 20.96 -0.62
C ARG A 102 -1.02 20.29 -1.68
N LEU A 103 -0.85 18.98 -1.48
CA LEU A 103 -0.17 18.09 -2.42
C LEU A 103 -1.21 17.13 -3.01
N TYR A 104 -1.31 17.09 -4.33
CA TYR A 104 -2.21 16.23 -5.08
C TYR A 104 -1.41 15.19 -5.85
N GLY A 105 -1.91 13.97 -5.87
CA GLY A 105 -1.35 12.82 -6.58
C GLY A 105 -1.75 11.51 -5.91
N MET A 106 -1.82 10.42 -6.68
CA MET A 106 -2.20 9.10 -6.20
C MET A 106 -1.16 8.56 -5.22
N GLY A 107 -1.60 8.23 -3.99
CA GLY A 107 -0.72 7.77 -2.93
C GLY A 107 0.00 8.88 -2.15
N THR A 108 -0.32 10.17 -2.36
CA THR A 108 0.23 11.26 -1.51
C THR A 108 -0.21 11.12 -0.07
N SER A 109 -1.46 10.76 0.16
CA SER A 109 -2.07 10.56 1.48
C SER A 109 -2.13 9.08 1.83
N ASP A 110 -2.48 8.24 0.88
CA ASP A 110 -2.70 6.81 1.02
C ASP A 110 -1.86 6.03 0.00
N MET A 111 -0.64 5.48 0.40
CA MET A 111 0.08 6.08 1.51
C MET A 111 1.57 6.21 1.19
N LYS A 112 1.93 6.21 -0.12
CA LYS A 112 3.34 6.30 -0.55
C LYS A 112 4.07 7.55 0.00
N GLY A 113 3.34 8.67 0.15
CA GLY A 113 3.87 9.90 0.74
C GLY A 113 4.40 9.72 2.17
N PHE A 114 3.83 8.79 2.93
CA PHE A 114 4.32 8.46 4.27
C PHE A 114 5.79 8.05 4.28
N PHE A 115 6.25 7.28 3.28
CA PHE A 115 7.65 6.84 3.23
C PHE A 115 8.62 8.02 3.10
N ALA A 116 8.27 9.04 2.32
CA ALA A 116 9.11 10.24 2.22
C ALA A 116 9.23 10.96 3.58
N LEU A 117 8.13 11.01 4.35
CA LEU A 117 8.13 11.58 5.69
C LEU A 117 8.93 10.71 6.69
N ALA A 118 8.73 9.39 6.66
CA ALA A 118 9.44 8.45 7.52
C ALA A 118 10.95 8.49 7.30
N ILE A 119 11.39 8.48 6.02
CA ILE A 119 12.80 8.59 5.65
C ILE A 119 13.37 9.94 6.05
N SER A 120 12.63 11.04 5.85
CA SER A 120 13.05 12.38 6.27
C SER A 120 13.18 12.53 7.79
N ALA A 121 12.34 11.84 8.54
CA ALA A 121 12.47 11.76 10.00
C ALA A 121 13.69 10.92 10.40
N ALA A 122 13.84 9.75 9.78
CA ALA A 122 14.92 8.80 10.06
C ALA A 122 16.32 9.37 9.78
N ARG A 123 16.47 10.21 8.74
CA ARG A 123 17.77 10.84 8.39
C ARG A 123 18.38 11.71 9.49
N LYS A 124 17.62 12.07 10.52
CA LYS A 124 18.10 12.85 11.68
C LYS A 124 18.82 11.99 12.71
N PHE A 125 18.79 10.69 12.57
CA PHE A 125 19.37 9.73 13.50
C PHE A 125 20.48 8.92 12.84
N SER A 126 21.44 8.48 13.63
CA SER A 126 22.45 7.50 13.23
C SER A 126 22.28 6.21 14.05
N LYS A 127 22.86 5.12 13.58
CA LYS A 127 22.83 3.84 14.30
C LYS A 127 23.41 3.93 15.72
N ASN A 128 24.27 4.93 15.98
CA ASN A 128 24.91 5.13 17.28
C ASN A 128 24.00 5.88 18.27
N ASP A 129 22.97 6.55 17.76
CA ASP A 129 22.00 7.30 18.58
C ASP A 129 20.85 6.40 19.06
N MET A 130 20.79 5.15 18.55
CA MET A 130 19.67 4.25 18.76
C MET A 130 19.95 3.27 19.90
N SER A 131 19.10 3.31 20.95
CA SER A 131 19.09 2.29 22.01
C SER A 131 18.34 1.01 21.61
N GLU A 132 17.40 1.14 20.69
CA GLU A 132 16.62 0.06 20.08
C GLU A 132 16.54 0.31 18.56
N PRO A 133 16.35 -0.73 17.71
CA PRO A 133 16.33 -0.54 16.27
C PRO A 133 15.11 0.27 15.79
N LEU A 134 15.33 1.06 14.73
CA LEU A 134 14.28 1.64 13.91
C LEU A 134 14.12 0.80 12.66
N LEU A 135 12.90 0.37 12.36
CA LEU A 135 12.58 -0.37 11.17
C LEU A 135 11.65 0.45 10.29
N ILE A 136 11.89 0.44 8.98
CA ILE A 136 10.93 0.92 7.97
C ILE A 136 10.49 -0.31 7.18
N VAL A 137 9.18 -0.52 7.14
CA VAL A 137 8.55 -1.67 6.50
C VAL A 137 7.61 -1.17 5.41
N ALA A 138 7.82 -1.68 4.21
CA ALA A 138 6.97 -1.41 3.07
C ALA A 138 6.36 -2.72 2.57
N THR A 139 5.04 -2.79 2.48
CA THR A 139 4.31 -3.99 2.05
C THR A 139 3.67 -3.81 0.69
N ALA A 140 3.37 -4.91 0.03
CA ALA A 140 2.60 -4.98 -1.21
C ALA A 140 1.16 -5.42 -0.94
N ASP A 141 0.25 -5.07 -1.86
CA ASP A 141 -1.13 -5.57 -1.94
C ASP A 141 -2.00 -5.29 -0.72
N GLU A 142 -1.79 -4.18 -0.04
CA GLU A 142 -2.65 -3.80 1.08
C GLU A 142 -4.08 -3.53 0.57
N GLU A 143 -4.20 -2.76 -0.51
CA GLU A 143 -5.45 -2.28 -1.11
C GLU A 143 -6.30 -3.40 -1.79
N SER A 144 -5.81 -4.63 -1.84
CA SER A 144 -6.51 -5.76 -2.44
C SER A 144 -6.59 -6.98 -1.52
N THR A 145 -5.50 -7.67 -1.34
CA THR A 145 -5.47 -8.98 -0.67
C THR A 145 -4.73 -8.98 0.67
N MET A 146 -4.01 -7.91 0.99
CA MET A 146 -3.04 -7.83 2.10
C MET A 146 -1.96 -8.94 2.05
N HIS A 147 -1.65 -9.46 0.85
CA HIS A 147 -0.79 -10.62 0.70
C HIS A 147 0.61 -10.35 1.26
N GLY A 148 1.18 -9.19 0.94
CA GLY A 148 2.50 -8.80 1.44
C GLY A 148 2.57 -8.79 2.97
N ALA A 149 1.63 -8.13 3.63
CA ALA A 149 1.58 -8.06 5.09
C ALA A 149 1.38 -9.44 5.72
N ARG A 150 0.53 -10.29 5.13
CA ARG A 150 0.29 -11.68 5.61
C ARG A 150 1.54 -12.55 5.50
N GLU A 151 2.25 -12.53 4.36
CA GLU A 151 3.51 -13.26 4.20
C GLU A 151 4.57 -12.78 5.19
N LEU A 152 4.69 -11.46 5.37
CA LEU A 152 5.66 -10.88 6.28
C LEU A 152 5.36 -11.28 7.73
N ALA A 153 4.11 -11.22 8.16
CA ALA A 153 3.68 -11.66 9.49
C ALA A 153 3.95 -13.15 9.72
N ALA A 154 3.61 -14.00 8.74
CA ALA A 154 3.86 -15.44 8.80
C ALA A 154 5.36 -15.80 8.85
N SER A 155 6.24 -14.95 8.34
CA SER A 155 7.69 -15.16 8.34
C SER A 155 8.33 -15.06 9.73
N GLY A 156 7.67 -14.41 10.69
CA GLY A 156 8.22 -14.15 12.04
C GLY A 156 9.43 -13.22 12.07
N ARG A 157 9.76 -12.56 10.95
CA ARG A 157 10.96 -11.69 10.83
C ARG A 157 10.87 -10.38 11.61
N LEU A 158 9.64 -9.89 11.83
CA LEU A 158 9.43 -8.64 12.53
C LEU A 158 9.22 -8.91 14.03
N GLN A 159 10.15 -8.41 14.83
CA GLN A 159 10.05 -8.43 16.28
C GLN A 159 10.26 -7.01 16.79
N ALA A 160 9.18 -6.27 16.91
CA ALA A 160 9.21 -4.89 17.36
C ALA A 160 8.31 -4.69 18.59
N ARG A 161 8.68 -3.73 19.44
CA ARG A 161 7.87 -3.35 20.61
C ARG A 161 6.67 -2.49 20.22
N ARG A 162 6.85 -1.67 19.20
CA ARG A 162 5.84 -0.72 18.73
C ARG A 162 5.81 -0.68 17.21
N VAL A 163 4.61 -0.47 16.67
CA VAL A 163 4.38 -0.26 15.23
C VAL A 163 3.57 1.02 15.07
N LEU A 164 4.01 1.89 14.19
CA LEU A 164 3.26 3.03 13.70
C LEU A 164 2.98 2.78 12.22
N ILE A 165 1.70 2.74 11.87
CA ILE A 165 1.23 2.59 10.49
C ILE A 165 0.81 3.98 10.01
N GLY A 166 1.30 4.38 8.85
CA GLY A 166 1.17 5.76 8.35
C GLY A 166 -0.10 6.05 7.57
N GLU A 167 -1.19 5.35 7.88
CA GLU A 167 -2.50 5.54 7.25
C GLU A 167 -3.09 6.93 7.48
N PRO A 168 -3.94 7.43 6.55
CA PRO A 168 -4.52 8.77 6.62
C PRO A 168 -5.63 8.87 7.67
N THR A 169 -5.27 9.08 8.92
CA THR A 169 -6.19 9.18 10.07
C THR A 169 -6.51 10.63 10.48
N GLY A 170 -6.16 11.61 9.64
CA GLY A 170 -6.27 13.03 9.97
C GLY A 170 -5.35 13.42 11.13
N LEU A 171 -4.18 12.78 11.24
CA LEU A 171 -3.17 12.95 12.31
C LEU A 171 -3.69 12.61 13.71
N ARG A 172 -4.73 11.81 13.81
CA ARG A 172 -5.26 11.31 15.10
C ARG A 172 -4.75 9.89 15.31
N PRO A 173 -4.08 9.60 16.43
CA PRO A 173 -3.68 8.24 16.76
C PRO A 173 -4.90 7.33 16.88
N VAL A 174 -4.91 6.24 16.10
CA VAL A 174 -5.95 5.21 16.12
C VAL A 174 -5.30 3.91 16.59
N HIS A 175 -5.86 3.27 17.61
CA HIS A 175 -5.32 2.03 18.17
C HIS A 175 -6.21 0.81 17.91
N MET A 176 -7.39 1.02 17.35
CA MET A 176 -8.34 -0.01 16.94
C MET A 176 -9.08 0.43 15.69
N HIS A 177 -9.43 -0.52 14.85
CA HIS A 177 -10.27 -0.28 13.68
C HIS A 177 -11.31 -1.40 13.54
N LYS A 178 -12.33 -1.16 12.72
CA LYS A 178 -13.31 -2.19 12.37
C LYS A 178 -12.66 -3.22 11.44
N GLY A 179 -13.10 -4.46 11.54
CA GLY A 179 -12.79 -5.46 10.53
C GLY A 179 -13.46 -5.12 9.20
N MET A 180 -12.91 -5.66 8.12
CA MET A 180 -13.50 -5.60 6.78
C MET A 180 -13.92 -7.00 6.36
N MET A 181 -15.11 -7.10 5.76
CA MET A 181 -15.60 -8.31 5.14
C MET A 181 -16.08 -7.94 3.73
N MET A 182 -15.58 -8.64 2.74
CA MET A 182 -16.04 -8.53 1.36
C MET A 182 -16.64 -9.85 0.94
N GLU A 183 -17.88 -9.79 0.44
CA GLU A 183 -18.62 -10.94 -0.06
C GLU A 183 -18.96 -10.72 -1.52
N SER A 184 -18.94 -11.79 -2.30
CA SER A 184 -19.36 -11.79 -3.69
C SER A 184 -20.53 -12.74 -3.85
N VAL A 185 -21.62 -12.22 -4.40
CA VAL A 185 -22.81 -13.01 -4.70
C VAL A 185 -22.94 -13.18 -6.21
N HIS A 186 -22.87 -14.41 -6.66
CA HIS A 186 -23.03 -14.76 -8.06
C HIS A 186 -24.38 -15.46 -8.28
N LEU A 187 -25.23 -14.88 -9.12
CA LEU A 187 -26.53 -15.43 -9.50
C LEU A 187 -26.51 -15.88 -10.95
N HIS A 188 -26.90 -17.11 -11.15
CA HIS A 188 -27.04 -17.69 -12.48
C HIS A 188 -28.53 -17.79 -12.83
N GLY A 189 -28.92 -17.06 -13.88
CA GLY A 189 -30.26 -17.16 -14.46
C GLY A 189 -30.35 -18.19 -15.56
N CYS A 190 -31.57 -18.43 -16.03
CA CYS A 190 -31.88 -19.23 -17.20
C CYS A 190 -32.63 -18.37 -18.20
N SER A 191 -32.16 -18.32 -19.44
CA SER A 191 -32.84 -17.58 -20.50
C SER A 191 -34.14 -18.28 -20.90
N GLY A 192 -35.21 -17.50 -21.04
CA GLY A 192 -36.52 -17.92 -21.57
C GLY A 192 -36.96 -17.02 -22.71
N HIS A 193 -37.91 -17.47 -23.52
CA HIS A 193 -38.50 -16.64 -24.56
C HIS A 193 -39.36 -15.54 -23.94
N SER A 194 -39.30 -14.32 -24.46
CA SER A 194 -40.03 -13.18 -23.92
C SER A 194 -41.55 -13.31 -23.86
N SER A 195 -42.13 -14.18 -24.74
CA SER A 195 -43.56 -14.47 -24.75
C SER A 195 -43.99 -15.46 -23.65
N ASP A 196 -43.06 -16.20 -23.06
CA ASP A 196 -43.31 -17.11 -21.92
C ASP A 196 -42.17 -17.05 -20.93
N PRO A 197 -42.22 -16.06 -20.01
CA PRO A 197 -41.20 -15.88 -18.98
C PRO A 197 -41.09 -17.05 -18.01
N SER A 198 -42.12 -17.92 -17.92
CA SER A 198 -42.11 -19.08 -17.03
C SER A 198 -41.07 -20.14 -17.41
N LEU A 199 -40.59 -20.11 -18.64
CA LEU A 199 -39.53 -20.97 -19.15
C LEU A 199 -38.11 -20.51 -18.76
N GLY A 200 -38.00 -19.33 -18.16
CA GLY A 200 -36.74 -18.76 -17.73
C GLY A 200 -36.64 -18.56 -16.21
N ASN A 201 -35.48 -18.12 -15.76
CA ASN A 201 -35.26 -17.67 -14.38
C ASN A 201 -34.42 -16.40 -14.41
N ASN A 202 -35.00 -15.29 -13.98
CA ASN A 202 -34.36 -13.98 -14.04
C ASN A 202 -33.42 -13.78 -12.85
N ALA A 203 -32.13 -13.76 -13.12
CA ALA A 203 -31.11 -13.53 -12.08
C ALA A 203 -31.25 -12.16 -11.37
N MET A 204 -31.82 -11.15 -12.06
CA MET A 204 -32.06 -9.83 -11.46
C MET A 204 -33.14 -9.87 -10.36
N GLU A 205 -34.18 -10.70 -10.55
CA GLU A 205 -35.20 -10.90 -9.49
C GLU A 205 -34.61 -11.60 -8.28
N GLY A 206 -33.73 -12.59 -8.51
CA GLY A 206 -32.96 -13.23 -7.45
C GLY A 206 -32.06 -12.22 -6.70
N MET A 207 -31.35 -11.34 -7.44
CA MET A 207 -30.54 -10.29 -6.83
C MET A 207 -31.38 -9.32 -6.01
N HIS A 208 -32.53 -8.89 -6.54
CA HIS A 208 -33.46 -8.02 -5.81
C HIS A 208 -33.88 -8.63 -4.47
N SER A 209 -34.19 -9.93 -4.46
CA SER A 209 -34.58 -10.65 -3.24
C SER A 209 -33.46 -10.76 -2.19
N ILE A 210 -32.18 -10.65 -2.60
CA ILE A 210 -31.03 -10.69 -1.69
C ILE A 210 -30.71 -9.30 -1.12
N ILE A 211 -30.85 -8.26 -1.95
CA ILE A 211 -30.48 -6.88 -1.56
C ILE A 211 -31.60 -6.23 -0.72
N GLY A 212 -32.81 -6.69 -0.85
CA GLY A 212 -33.92 -6.28 -0.04
C GLY A 212 -34.94 -5.49 -0.60
#